data_c0420f2e745a088ec432b329ab1953bd
#
_entry.id   c0420f2e745a088ec432b329ab1953bd
#
_cell.length_a   1.000
_cell.length_b   1.000
_cell.length_c   1.000
_cell.angle_alpha   90.00
_cell.angle_beta   90.00
_cell.angle_gamma   90.00
#
_symmetry.space_group_name_H-M   'P 1'
#
loop_
_entity.id
_entity.type
_entity.pdbx_description
1 polymer ?
#
loop_
_entity_poly.entity_id
_entity_poly.type
_entity_poly.pdbx_seq_one_letter_code
_entity_poly.pdbx_strand_id
1 'polypeptide(L)'
;MAAPTPFGDYQFEFSGGALCLDFTNTGPDQKAPETRAERINSYADLLSWAVQSGELTIPDARRLLTAANHSSAKAQSILRKARDLRQVAYDIFSAIAAQRAPATKDLDVLNRFWKSASVHRAVAHTSGTFTRVWVMDEPDELERPLWPIAASAEELLTGDELSLVRECASGNCSWLFLDHSRNKSRRWCDMKTCGNREKAKRHYEKSKD
;
A
#
# COMPACT_ATOMS: atom_id res chain seq x y z
N MET A 1 -12.67 13.77 -3.60
CA MET A 1 -12.69 13.13 -2.25
C MET A 1 -13.43 11.82 -2.39
N ALA A 2 -12.84 10.70 -1.98
CA ALA A 2 -13.53 9.41 -1.96
C ALA A 2 -14.72 9.50 -0.97
N ALA A 3 -15.83 8.85 -1.26
CA ALA A 3 -16.97 8.80 -0.36
C ALA A 3 -16.58 8.00 0.91
N PRO A 4 -17.10 8.38 2.09
CA PRO A 4 -16.87 7.60 3.31
C PRO A 4 -17.34 6.16 3.11
N THR A 5 -16.52 5.19 3.51
CA THR A 5 -16.89 3.78 3.41
C THR A 5 -17.66 3.36 4.67
N PRO A 6 -18.56 2.36 4.58
CA PRO A 6 -19.27 1.84 5.74
C PRO A 6 -18.36 1.05 6.72
N PHE A 7 -17.05 1.02 6.50
CA PHE A 7 -16.07 0.25 7.26
C PHE A 7 -15.18 1.11 8.15
N GLY A 8 -15.30 2.45 8.10
CA GLY A 8 -14.51 3.40 8.90
C GLY A 8 -14.48 4.78 8.27
N ASP A 9 -14.26 5.80 9.09
CA ASP A 9 -14.27 7.21 8.66
C ASP A 9 -12.92 7.70 8.15
N TYR A 10 -11.86 6.88 8.26
CA TYR A 10 -10.53 7.29 7.85
C TYR A 10 -10.41 7.34 6.32
N GLN A 11 -9.97 8.51 5.81
CA GLN A 11 -9.69 8.71 4.39
C GLN A 11 -8.21 8.44 4.12
N PHE A 12 -7.93 7.39 3.36
CA PHE A 12 -6.58 7.03 2.96
C PHE A 12 -6.05 7.94 1.86
N GLU A 13 -4.75 8.19 1.89
CA GLU A 13 -4.06 8.96 0.86
C GLU A 13 -3.40 7.99 -0.14
N PHE A 14 -3.66 8.21 -1.44
CA PHE A 14 -3.11 7.41 -2.54
C PHE A 14 -2.17 8.28 -3.38
N SER A 15 -0.96 8.49 -2.87
CA SER A 15 0.05 9.38 -3.48
C SER A 15 1.34 8.65 -3.86
N GLY A 16 1.38 7.33 -3.61
CA GLY A 16 2.52 6.46 -3.92
C GLY A 16 2.70 6.20 -5.41
N GLY A 17 1.61 6.22 -6.18
CA GLY A 17 1.63 5.97 -7.63
C GLY A 17 1.62 4.49 -8.02
N ALA A 18 1.72 3.58 -7.06
CA ALA A 18 1.48 2.16 -7.21
C ALA A 18 0.77 1.62 -5.96
N LEU A 19 -0.14 0.68 -6.12
CA LEU A 19 -0.99 0.17 -5.04
C LEU A 19 -0.17 -0.37 -3.86
N CYS A 20 0.90 -1.11 -4.13
CA CYS A 20 1.79 -1.63 -3.09
C CYS A 20 2.47 -0.50 -2.30
N LEU A 21 2.87 0.61 -2.95
CA LEU A 21 3.46 1.77 -2.28
C LEU A 21 2.42 2.53 -1.45
N ASP A 22 1.20 2.69 -1.97
CA ASP A 22 0.10 3.27 -1.20
C ASP A 22 -0.22 2.44 0.04
N PHE A 23 -0.12 1.11 -0.06
CA PHE A 23 -0.31 0.23 1.09
C PHE A 23 0.83 0.36 2.11
N THR A 24 2.09 0.46 1.69
CA THR A 24 3.21 0.70 2.62
C THR A 24 3.03 2.00 3.40
N ASN A 25 2.43 3.00 2.78
CA ASN A 25 2.19 4.33 3.36
C ASN A 25 1.05 4.37 4.41
N THR A 26 0.37 3.24 4.68
CA THR A 26 -0.68 3.16 5.72
C THR A 26 -0.14 2.91 7.13
N GLY A 27 1.12 2.53 7.26
CA GLY A 27 1.75 2.19 8.54
C GLY A 27 2.30 3.39 9.31
N PRO A 28 2.81 3.13 10.53
CA PRO A 28 3.63 4.08 11.25
C PRO A 28 4.82 4.54 10.43
N ASP A 29 5.26 5.77 10.66
CA ASP A 29 6.44 6.29 9.97
C ASP A 29 7.71 5.55 10.44
N GLN A 30 8.55 5.12 9.52
CA GLN A 30 9.76 4.35 9.86
C GLN A 30 10.91 5.23 10.36
N LYS A 31 10.87 6.55 10.07
CA LYS A 31 11.88 7.52 10.54
C LYS A 31 11.47 8.15 11.87
N ALA A 32 10.18 8.32 12.09
CA ALA A 32 9.60 8.98 13.28
C ALA A 32 8.25 8.34 13.62
N PRO A 33 8.23 7.12 14.21
CA PRO A 33 7.01 6.34 14.46
C PRO A 33 5.94 7.09 15.26
N GLU A 34 6.36 7.98 16.14
CA GLU A 34 5.48 8.82 16.97
C GLU A 34 4.68 9.86 16.15
N THR A 35 5.13 10.18 14.94
CA THR A 35 4.49 11.20 14.09
C THR A 35 3.29 10.70 13.31
N ARG A 36 3.15 9.39 13.20
CA ARG A 36 2.07 8.75 12.44
C ARG A 36 1.62 7.45 13.09
N ALA A 37 0.35 7.39 13.44
CA ALA A 37 -0.27 6.20 13.98
C ALA A 37 -0.51 5.13 12.89
N GLU A 38 -0.62 3.87 13.33
CA GLU A 38 -1.15 2.77 12.51
C GLU A 38 -2.55 3.12 11.98
N ARG A 39 -2.80 2.86 10.69
CA ARG A 39 -4.09 3.15 10.05
C ARG A 39 -4.93 1.90 9.78
N ILE A 40 -4.29 0.72 9.78
CA ILE A 40 -4.97 -0.57 9.60
C ILE A 40 -4.90 -1.33 10.93
N ASN A 41 -5.82 -0.99 11.85
CA ASN A 41 -5.90 -1.56 13.18
C ASN A 41 -6.80 -2.80 13.25
N SER A 42 -7.74 -2.92 12.32
CA SER A 42 -8.72 -4.00 12.25
C SER A 42 -8.84 -4.55 10.81
N TYR A 43 -9.51 -5.68 10.67
CA TYR A 43 -9.86 -6.21 9.35
C TYR A 43 -10.84 -5.27 8.62
N ALA A 44 -11.70 -4.56 9.35
CA ALA A 44 -12.58 -3.54 8.76
C ALA A 44 -11.80 -2.37 8.16
N ASP A 45 -10.70 -1.92 8.80
CA ASP A 45 -9.82 -0.88 8.24
C ASP A 45 -9.14 -1.37 6.95
N LEU A 46 -8.72 -2.65 6.90
CA LEU A 46 -8.17 -3.26 5.69
C LEU A 46 -9.20 -3.28 4.55
N LEU A 47 -10.45 -3.61 4.85
CA LEU A 47 -11.55 -3.56 3.86
C LEU A 47 -11.85 -2.13 3.43
N SER A 48 -11.83 -1.16 4.36
CA SER A 48 -11.98 0.26 4.06
C SER A 48 -10.91 0.73 3.08
N TRP A 49 -9.65 0.38 3.33
CA TRP A 49 -8.55 0.69 2.43
C TRP A 49 -8.74 0.05 1.05
N ALA A 50 -9.10 -1.23 0.99
CA ALA A 50 -9.31 -1.95 -0.27
C ALA A 50 -10.48 -1.40 -1.10
N VAL A 51 -11.54 -0.90 -0.45
CA VAL A 51 -12.65 -0.22 -1.13
C VAL A 51 -12.21 1.16 -1.64
N GLN A 52 -11.49 1.94 -0.83
CA GLN A 52 -11.03 3.27 -1.22
C GLN A 52 -9.96 3.22 -2.33
N SER A 53 -9.16 2.16 -2.39
CA SER A 53 -8.21 1.92 -3.49
C SER A 53 -8.87 1.43 -4.79
N GLY A 54 -10.16 1.03 -4.74
CA GLY A 54 -10.90 0.47 -5.89
C GLY A 54 -10.71 -1.03 -6.09
N GLU A 55 -10.01 -1.72 -5.20
CA GLU A 55 -9.71 -3.16 -5.33
C GLU A 55 -10.85 -4.06 -4.83
N LEU A 56 -11.77 -3.51 -4.04
CA LEU A 56 -12.99 -4.18 -3.62
C LEU A 56 -14.22 -3.32 -3.86
N THR A 57 -15.32 -3.97 -4.24
CA THR A 57 -16.62 -3.32 -4.21
C THR A 57 -17.19 -3.28 -2.78
N ILE A 58 -18.06 -2.31 -2.49
CA ILE A 58 -18.74 -2.25 -1.18
C ILE A 58 -19.52 -3.54 -0.86
N PRO A 59 -20.27 -4.16 -1.80
CA PRO A 59 -20.92 -5.44 -1.56
C PRO A 59 -19.95 -6.56 -1.18
N ASP A 60 -18.81 -6.68 -1.89
CA ASP A 60 -17.81 -7.70 -1.57
C ASP A 60 -17.20 -7.48 -0.18
N ALA A 61 -16.84 -6.23 0.14
CA ALA A 61 -16.27 -5.89 1.44
C ALA A 61 -17.27 -6.17 2.60
N ARG A 62 -18.56 -5.92 2.40
CA ARG A 62 -19.60 -6.28 3.39
C ARG A 62 -19.69 -7.78 3.61
N ARG A 63 -19.63 -8.57 2.53
CA ARG A 63 -19.62 -10.04 2.61
C ARG A 63 -18.41 -10.55 3.39
N LEU A 64 -17.23 -10.04 3.05
CA LEU A 64 -15.99 -10.39 3.76
C LEU A 64 -16.01 -9.97 5.23
N LEU A 65 -16.58 -8.80 5.56
CA LEU A 65 -16.74 -8.38 6.95
C LEU A 65 -17.67 -9.31 7.73
N THR A 66 -18.77 -9.74 7.12
CA THR A 66 -19.68 -10.72 7.74
C THR A 66 -18.94 -12.03 8.02
N ALA A 67 -18.20 -12.56 7.05
CA ALA A 67 -17.40 -13.78 7.23
C ALA A 67 -16.31 -13.60 8.32
N ALA A 68 -15.67 -12.45 8.38
CA ALA A 68 -14.67 -12.11 9.41
C ALA A 68 -15.28 -12.08 10.82
N ASN A 69 -16.50 -11.58 10.98
CA ASN A 69 -17.22 -11.57 12.26
C ASN A 69 -17.56 -12.98 12.75
N HIS A 70 -17.79 -13.93 11.84
CA HIS A 70 -17.99 -15.35 12.20
C HIS A 70 -16.66 -16.09 12.48
N SER A 71 -15.53 -15.52 12.09
CA SER A 71 -14.19 -16.13 12.24
C SER A 71 -13.15 -15.11 12.67
N SER A 72 -13.30 -14.55 13.88
CA SER A 72 -12.46 -13.48 14.39
C SER A 72 -10.96 -13.87 14.44
N ALA A 73 -10.65 -15.11 14.76
CA ALA A 73 -9.28 -15.62 14.76
C ALA A 73 -8.65 -15.61 13.35
N LYS A 74 -9.43 -16.01 12.31
CA LYS A 74 -8.99 -15.94 10.91
C LYS A 74 -8.78 -14.47 10.51
N ALA A 75 -9.72 -13.58 10.81
CA ALA A 75 -9.62 -12.14 10.52
C ALA A 75 -8.37 -11.51 11.17
N GLN A 76 -8.08 -11.82 12.44
CA GLN A 76 -6.86 -11.36 13.11
C GLN A 76 -5.59 -11.93 12.46
N SER A 77 -5.62 -13.18 12.00
CA SER A 77 -4.50 -13.76 11.26
C SER A 77 -4.24 -13.03 9.95
N ILE A 78 -5.31 -12.69 9.20
CA ILE A 78 -5.19 -11.90 7.96
C ILE A 78 -4.67 -10.49 8.24
N LEU A 79 -5.11 -9.85 9.33
CA LEU A 79 -4.60 -8.54 9.72
C LEU A 79 -3.08 -8.58 10.00
N ARG A 80 -2.59 -9.64 10.66
CA ARG A 80 -1.14 -9.83 10.84
C ARG A 80 -0.43 -9.99 9.50
N LYS A 81 -0.94 -10.88 8.63
CA LYS A 81 -0.41 -11.06 7.26
C LYS A 81 -0.38 -9.75 6.47
N ALA A 82 -1.41 -8.92 6.58
CA ALA A 82 -1.47 -7.61 5.94
C ALA A 82 -0.31 -6.69 6.39
N ARG A 83 -0.06 -6.64 7.69
CA ARG A 83 1.04 -5.86 8.25
C ARG A 83 2.41 -6.44 7.89
N ASP A 84 2.55 -7.77 7.84
CA ASP A 84 3.77 -8.44 7.40
C ASP A 84 4.07 -8.13 5.92
N LEU A 85 3.06 -8.24 5.04
CA LEU A 85 3.19 -7.89 3.62
C LEU A 85 3.57 -6.42 3.46
N ARG A 86 2.94 -5.52 4.22
CA ARG A 86 3.25 -4.10 4.21
C ARG A 86 4.69 -3.80 4.61
N GLN A 87 5.17 -4.42 5.70
CA GLN A 87 6.54 -4.21 6.18
C GLN A 87 7.55 -4.74 5.16
N VAL A 88 7.33 -5.93 4.65
CA VAL A 88 8.21 -6.54 3.64
C VAL A 88 8.26 -5.70 2.35
N ALA A 89 7.11 -5.23 1.87
CA ALA A 89 7.06 -4.34 0.71
C ALA A 89 7.82 -3.03 0.98
N TYR A 90 7.65 -2.44 2.18
CA TYR A 90 8.40 -1.25 2.57
C TYR A 90 9.92 -1.52 2.56
N ASP A 91 10.38 -2.59 3.19
CA ASP A 91 11.81 -2.92 3.31
C ASP A 91 12.46 -3.12 1.92
N ILE A 92 11.74 -3.80 1.02
CA ILE A 92 12.16 -4.01 -0.37
C ILE A 92 12.27 -2.67 -1.11
N PHE A 93 11.20 -1.88 -1.15
CA PHE A 93 11.16 -0.67 -1.96
C PHE A 93 11.97 0.48 -1.35
N SER A 94 12.13 0.54 -0.03
CA SER A 94 13.04 1.48 0.64
C SER A 94 14.51 1.16 0.31
N ALA A 95 14.89 -0.12 0.26
CA ALA A 95 16.22 -0.51 -0.19
C ALA A 95 16.47 -0.08 -1.64
N ILE A 96 15.50 -0.30 -2.54
CA ILE A 96 15.58 0.10 -3.95
C ILE A 96 15.67 1.63 -4.09
N ALA A 97 14.83 2.39 -3.35
CA ALA A 97 14.88 3.85 -3.34
C ALA A 97 16.24 4.38 -2.87
N ALA A 98 16.91 3.65 -1.99
CA ALA A 98 18.27 3.93 -1.52
C ALA A 98 19.38 3.33 -2.42
N GLN A 99 19.02 2.81 -3.60
CA GLN A 99 19.94 2.16 -4.55
C GLN A 99 20.71 0.96 -3.95
N ARG A 100 20.05 0.22 -3.03
CA ARG A 100 20.58 -0.99 -2.41
C ARG A 100 19.79 -2.21 -2.87
N ALA A 101 20.43 -3.36 -2.93
CA ALA A 101 19.71 -4.62 -3.15
C ALA A 101 18.79 -4.91 -1.97
N PRO A 102 17.53 -5.33 -2.19
CA PRO A 102 16.67 -5.82 -1.12
C PRO A 102 17.22 -7.13 -0.55
N ALA A 103 16.89 -7.41 0.71
CA ALA A 103 17.32 -8.64 1.34
C ALA A 103 16.57 -9.86 0.76
N THR A 104 17.27 -10.96 0.50
CA THR A 104 16.67 -12.19 -0.06
C THR A 104 15.51 -12.70 0.79
N LYS A 105 15.63 -12.65 2.12
CA LYS A 105 14.55 -13.05 3.04
C LYS A 105 13.24 -12.30 2.80
N ASP A 106 13.32 -11.00 2.44
CA ASP A 106 12.13 -10.16 2.20
C ASP A 106 11.49 -10.52 0.86
N LEU A 107 12.32 -10.79 -0.17
CA LEU A 107 11.84 -11.31 -1.45
C LEU A 107 11.18 -12.70 -1.27
N ASP A 108 11.73 -13.58 -0.42
CA ASP A 108 11.13 -14.88 -0.13
C ASP A 108 9.75 -14.75 0.54
N VAL A 109 9.59 -13.76 1.43
CA VAL A 109 8.28 -13.48 2.05
C VAL A 109 7.31 -12.94 1.01
N LEU A 110 7.69 -11.94 0.21
CA LEU A 110 6.85 -11.40 -0.85
C LEU A 110 6.43 -12.50 -1.85
N ASN A 111 7.35 -13.37 -2.25
CA ASN A 111 7.06 -14.48 -3.15
C ASN A 111 6.02 -15.45 -2.59
N ARG A 112 5.96 -15.67 -1.27
CA ARG A 112 4.89 -16.48 -0.66
C ARG A 112 3.53 -15.81 -0.81
N PHE A 113 3.44 -14.48 -0.58
CA PHE A 113 2.21 -13.73 -0.80
C PHE A 113 1.79 -13.73 -2.27
N TRP A 114 2.74 -13.48 -3.17
CA TRP A 114 2.47 -13.52 -4.61
C TRP A 114 2.01 -14.90 -5.08
N LYS A 115 2.66 -15.96 -4.66
CA LYS A 115 2.27 -17.33 -4.98
C LYS A 115 0.85 -17.64 -4.50
N SER A 116 0.49 -17.22 -3.28
CA SER A 116 -0.88 -17.36 -2.76
C SER A 116 -1.90 -16.56 -3.60
N ALA A 117 -1.56 -15.35 -4.03
CA ALA A 117 -2.43 -14.49 -4.81
C ALA A 117 -2.57 -14.98 -6.28
N SER A 118 -1.48 -15.46 -6.89
CA SER A 118 -1.41 -15.73 -8.33
C SER A 118 -2.37 -16.83 -8.80
N VAL A 119 -2.69 -17.80 -7.92
CA VAL A 119 -3.65 -18.89 -8.23
C VAL A 119 -5.08 -18.37 -8.43
N HIS A 120 -5.39 -17.19 -7.91
CA HIS A 120 -6.69 -16.53 -8.04
C HIS A 120 -6.73 -15.52 -9.19
N ARG A 121 -5.68 -15.42 -10.00
CA ARG A 121 -5.61 -14.50 -11.14
C ARG A 121 -6.09 -15.16 -12.41
N ALA A 122 -7.05 -14.55 -13.09
CA ALA A 122 -7.61 -15.03 -14.35
C ALA A 122 -7.70 -13.90 -15.38
N VAL A 123 -7.94 -14.29 -16.64
CA VAL A 123 -8.27 -13.36 -17.72
C VAL A 123 -9.76 -13.49 -18.03
N ALA A 124 -10.47 -12.36 -17.99
CA ALA A 124 -11.85 -12.25 -18.43
C ALA A 124 -11.93 -11.52 -19.77
N HIS A 125 -12.93 -11.87 -20.57
CA HIS A 125 -13.25 -11.18 -21.81
C HIS A 125 -14.65 -10.59 -21.71
N THR A 126 -14.75 -9.25 -21.77
CA THR A 126 -16.03 -8.55 -21.70
C THR A 126 -16.06 -7.44 -22.74
N SER A 127 -17.11 -7.43 -23.58
CA SER A 127 -17.32 -6.38 -24.60
C SER A 127 -16.12 -6.14 -25.52
N GLY A 128 -15.45 -7.21 -25.94
CA GLY A 128 -14.30 -7.13 -26.84
C GLY A 128 -12.96 -6.78 -26.19
N THR A 129 -12.94 -6.62 -24.85
CA THR A 129 -11.73 -6.28 -24.09
C THR A 129 -11.34 -7.41 -23.15
N PHE A 130 -10.05 -7.75 -23.10
CA PHE A 130 -9.49 -8.68 -22.13
C PHE A 130 -9.00 -7.92 -20.91
N THR A 131 -9.41 -8.38 -19.72
CA THR A 131 -9.02 -7.80 -18.44
C THR A 131 -8.52 -8.87 -17.48
N ARG A 132 -7.59 -8.50 -16.61
CA ARG A 132 -7.20 -9.37 -15.50
C ARG A 132 -8.24 -9.23 -14.38
N VAL A 133 -8.68 -10.35 -13.85
CA VAL A 133 -9.67 -10.40 -12.77
C VAL A 133 -9.18 -11.29 -11.63
N TRP A 134 -9.72 -11.04 -10.45
CA TRP A 134 -9.56 -11.92 -9.31
C TRP A 134 -10.75 -12.88 -9.23
N VAL A 135 -10.44 -14.17 -9.20
CA VAL A 135 -11.46 -15.23 -9.03
C VAL A 135 -11.35 -15.76 -7.61
N MET A 136 -12.48 -15.89 -6.94
CA MET A 136 -12.56 -16.49 -5.62
C MET A 136 -13.10 -17.91 -5.75
N ASP A 137 -12.40 -18.87 -5.15
CA ASP A 137 -12.87 -20.24 -5.06
C ASP A 137 -13.97 -20.34 -3.98
N GLU A 138 -13.81 -19.56 -2.89
CA GLU A 138 -14.77 -19.47 -1.79
C GLU A 138 -15.28 -18.03 -1.59
N PRO A 139 -16.57 -17.81 -1.34
CA PRO A 139 -17.16 -16.48 -1.20
C PRO A 139 -16.59 -15.66 -0.03
N ASP A 140 -16.03 -16.32 0.99
CA ASP A 140 -15.51 -15.76 2.22
C ASP A 140 -13.97 -15.82 2.33
N GLU A 141 -13.27 -15.76 1.19
CA GLU A 141 -11.82 -15.75 1.14
C GLU A 141 -11.25 -14.45 1.73
N LEU A 142 -10.97 -14.49 3.06
CA LEU A 142 -10.55 -13.30 3.82
C LEU A 142 -9.18 -12.75 3.39
N GLU A 143 -8.36 -13.51 2.64
CA GLU A 143 -7.09 -13.03 2.10
C GLU A 143 -7.23 -12.15 0.86
N ARG A 144 -8.41 -12.10 0.23
CA ARG A 144 -8.65 -11.37 -1.02
C ARG A 144 -8.11 -9.93 -1.03
N PRO A 145 -8.22 -9.12 0.04
CA PRO A 145 -7.66 -7.77 0.04
C PRO A 145 -6.14 -7.71 -0.14
N LEU A 146 -5.40 -8.80 0.14
CA LEU A 146 -3.94 -8.85 0.03
C LEU A 146 -3.45 -9.17 -1.39
N TRP A 147 -4.27 -9.83 -2.21
CA TRP A 147 -3.86 -10.30 -3.53
C TRP A 147 -3.45 -9.17 -4.48
N PRO A 148 -4.23 -8.08 -4.65
CA PRO A 148 -3.83 -6.98 -5.53
C PRO A 148 -2.59 -6.25 -5.02
N ILE A 149 -2.36 -6.21 -3.69
CA ILE A 149 -1.16 -5.59 -3.11
C ILE A 149 0.09 -6.40 -3.48
N ALA A 150 0.03 -7.74 -3.32
CA ALA A 150 1.14 -8.62 -3.68
C ALA A 150 1.42 -8.59 -5.20
N ALA A 151 0.37 -8.57 -6.02
CA ALA A 151 0.50 -8.45 -7.48
C ALA A 151 1.11 -7.11 -7.89
N SER A 152 0.67 -6.00 -7.28
CA SER A 152 1.24 -4.67 -7.54
C SER A 152 2.71 -4.60 -7.17
N ALA A 153 3.12 -5.27 -6.10
CA ALA A 153 4.53 -5.33 -5.72
C ALA A 153 5.35 -6.13 -6.73
N GLU A 154 4.86 -7.26 -7.19
CA GLU A 154 5.50 -8.07 -8.23
C GLU A 154 5.59 -7.31 -9.56
N GLU A 155 4.50 -6.69 -10.00
CA GLU A 155 4.44 -5.89 -11.23
C GLU A 155 5.41 -4.70 -11.19
N LEU A 156 5.53 -4.02 -10.04
CA LEU A 156 6.48 -2.91 -9.89
C LEU A 156 7.93 -3.38 -9.88
N LEU A 157 8.23 -4.52 -9.23
CA LEU A 157 9.59 -5.09 -9.18
C LEU A 157 10.09 -5.57 -10.54
N THR A 158 9.20 -6.06 -11.39
CA THR A 158 9.54 -6.62 -12.70
C THR A 158 9.29 -5.64 -13.86
N GLY A 159 8.68 -4.49 -13.57
CA GLY A 159 8.31 -3.48 -14.56
C GLY A 159 9.33 -2.36 -14.73
N ASP A 160 9.09 -1.51 -15.73
CA ASP A 160 9.98 -0.41 -16.13
C ASP A 160 9.99 0.75 -15.12
N GLU A 161 9.00 0.84 -14.23
CA GLU A 161 8.85 1.94 -13.29
C GLU A 161 9.66 1.76 -12.00
N LEU A 162 10.32 0.61 -11.80
CA LEU A 162 11.12 0.34 -10.61
C LEU A 162 12.17 1.42 -10.33
N SER A 163 12.80 1.96 -11.38
CA SER A 163 13.79 3.02 -11.28
C SER A 163 13.21 4.38 -10.82
N LEU A 164 11.87 4.52 -10.80
CA LEU A 164 11.16 5.73 -10.35
C LEU A 164 10.83 5.71 -8.86
N VAL A 165 11.03 4.60 -8.18
CA VAL A 165 10.74 4.48 -6.74
C VAL A 165 11.62 5.44 -5.95
N ARG A 166 11.02 6.24 -5.10
CA ARG A 166 11.67 7.20 -4.19
C ARG A 166 11.09 7.09 -2.79
N GLU A 167 11.90 7.41 -1.81
CA GLU A 167 11.46 7.64 -0.44
C GLU A 167 11.45 9.13 -0.14
N CYS A 168 10.46 9.59 0.63
CA CYS A 168 10.30 10.99 0.98
C CYS A 168 11.55 11.51 1.72
N ALA A 169 12.11 12.64 1.25
CA ALA A 169 13.30 13.27 1.81
C ALA A 169 13.03 14.06 3.09
N SER A 170 11.79 14.12 3.59
CA SER A 170 11.49 14.74 4.88
C SER A 170 12.01 13.88 6.03
N GLY A 171 12.61 14.52 7.05
CA GLY A 171 13.22 13.82 8.18
C GLY A 171 12.23 13.02 9.05
N ASN A 172 10.93 13.29 8.93
CA ASN A 172 9.85 12.64 9.66
C ASN A 172 8.78 12.06 8.71
N CYS A 173 9.21 11.55 7.55
CA CYS A 173 8.34 10.88 6.59
C CYS A 173 9.13 9.84 5.82
N SER A 174 8.70 8.59 5.92
CA SER A 174 9.26 7.43 5.21
C SER A 174 8.40 6.95 4.04
N TRP A 175 7.44 7.77 3.58
CA TRP A 175 6.56 7.37 2.48
C TRP A 175 7.32 7.11 1.19
N LEU A 176 6.91 6.04 0.52
CA LEU A 176 7.41 5.64 -0.79
C LEU A 176 6.48 6.17 -1.89
N PHE A 177 7.05 6.54 -3.03
CA PHE A 177 6.29 7.03 -4.17
C PHE A 177 7.05 6.85 -5.48
N LEU A 178 6.32 6.85 -6.61
CA LEU A 178 6.89 6.92 -7.95
C LEU A 178 7.12 8.38 -8.36
N ASP A 179 8.33 8.68 -8.83
CA ASP A 179 8.66 10.00 -9.32
C ASP A 179 8.40 10.13 -10.82
N HIS A 180 7.16 10.47 -11.17
CA HIS A 180 6.76 10.79 -12.54
C HIS A 180 7.01 12.25 -12.93
N SER A 181 7.72 13.04 -12.12
CA SER A 181 8.07 14.41 -12.50
C SER A 181 8.96 14.42 -13.74
N ARG A 182 8.83 15.50 -14.53
CA ARG A 182 9.55 15.62 -15.82
C ARG A 182 11.05 15.37 -15.70
N ASN A 183 11.68 15.85 -14.63
CA ASN A 183 13.14 15.77 -14.43
C ASN A 183 13.53 14.69 -13.40
N LYS A 184 12.60 13.81 -12.97
CA LYS A 184 12.84 12.78 -11.94
C LYS A 184 13.49 13.34 -10.68
N SER A 185 13.06 14.52 -10.24
CA SER A 185 13.66 15.30 -9.15
C SER A 185 12.70 15.58 -7.98
N ARG A 186 11.54 14.91 -7.93
CA ARG A 186 10.59 15.00 -6.83
C ARG A 186 11.23 14.45 -5.55
N ARG A 187 11.28 15.28 -4.50
CA ARG A 187 11.92 14.95 -3.22
C ARG A 187 10.93 14.56 -2.13
N TRP A 188 9.66 14.95 -2.24
CA TRP A 188 8.66 14.76 -1.21
C TRP A 188 7.46 13.99 -1.76
N CYS A 189 6.90 13.11 -0.93
CA CYS A 189 5.71 12.33 -1.27
C CYS A 189 4.51 13.21 -1.62
N ASP A 190 4.44 14.42 -1.03
CA ASP A 190 3.46 15.43 -1.38
C ASP A 190 4.02 16.84 -1.09
N MET A 191 3.77 17.77 -2.02
CA MET A 191 4.25 19.16 -1.89
C MET A 191 3.45 19.97 -0.86
N LYS A 192 2.14 19.69 -0.70
CA LYS A 192 1.28 20.46 0.20
C LYS A 192 1.54 20.11 1.66
N THR A 193 2.01 18.88 1.93
CA THR A 193 2.34 18.40 3.27
C THR A 193 3.85 18.46 3.52
N CYS A 194 4.60 17.46 3.10
CA CYS A 194 6.02 17.35 3.36
C CYS A 194 6.84 18.48 2.73
N GLY A 195 6.53 18.90 1.49
CA GLY A 195 7.23 20.00 0.83
C GLY A 195 7.07 21.32 1.56
N ASN A 196 5.85 21.67 1.96
CA ASN A 196 5.59 22.92 2.70
C ASN A 196 6.22 22.89 4.10
N ARG A 197 6.17 21.75 4.80
CA ARG A 197 6.81 21.58 6.12
C ARG A 197 8.33 21.82 6.04
N GLU A 198 9.00 21.24 5.06
CA GLU A 198 10.43 21.42 4.87
C GLU A 198 10.82 22.85 4.43
N LYS A 199 9.95 23.54 3.68
CA LYS A 199 10.12 24.97 3.37
C LYS A 199 10.00 25.82 4.61
N ALA A 200 8.97 25.60 5.44
CA ALA A 200 8.77 26.32 6.69
C ALA A 200 9.95 26.13 7.67
N LYS A 201 10.43 24.87 7.79
CA LYS A 201 11.60 24.56 8.62
C LYS A 201 12.84 25.35 8.18
N ARG A 202 13.16 25.32 6.87
CA ARG A 202 14.31 26.08 6.33
C ARG A 202 14.18 27.58 6.50
N HIS A 203 12.97 28.13 6.40
CA HIS A 203 12.74 29.55 6.63
C HIS A 203 12.99 29.92 8.11
N TYR A 204 12.50 29.11 9.02
CA TYR A 204 12.71 29.32 10.47
C TYR A 204 14.19 29.24 10.88
N GLU A 205 14.94 28.27 10.32
CA GLU A 205 16.39 28.13 10.55
C GLU A 205 17.15 29.37 10.08
N LYS A 206 16.85 29.89 8.87
CA LYS A 206 17.48 31.10 8.31
C LYS A 206 17.14 32.40 9.06
N SER A 207 16.03 32.44 9.81
CA SER A 207 15.65 33.62 10.60
C SER A 207 16.28 33.62 12.00
N LYS A 208 17.03 32.59 12.37
CA LYS A 208 17.78 32.49 13.64
C LYS A 208 19.26 32.84 13.52
N ASP A 209 19.78 32.83 12.28
CA ASP A 209 21.12 33.31 11.95
C ASP A 209 21.07 34.82 11.59
#